data_8f04873f77c406643a2a8c23eee31c54
#
_entry.id   8f04873f77c406643a2a8c23eee31c54
#
_cell.length_a   1.000
_cell.length_b   1.000
_cell.length_c   1.000
_cell.angle_alpha   90.00
_cell.angle_beta   90.00
_cell.angle_gamma   90.00
#
_symmetry.space_group_name_H-M   'P 1'
#
loop_
_entity.id
_entity.type
_entity.pdbx_description
1 polymer ?
#
loop_
_entity_poly.entity_id
_entity_poly.type
_entity_poly.pdbx_seq_one_letter_code
_entity_poly.pdbx_strand_id
1 'polypeptide(L)'
;MNTPTDEEIGAYIAAAGQAAWEVPDLPQDTPRREVKTVGIIGAGTMGGGIAMNFATAGFEVKIVDTSQEGLDRGLAVVRGNYQRSSDKGRFPQDEVEARMGRFHGTLAIADLADCDLIIEAVFENMDLKRKIFTELDAVMKPGAILATNTSALDIDEIAAMTKRPEDVIGLHFFS
;
A
#
# COMPACT_ATOMS: atom_id res chain seq x y z
N MET A 1 19.90 36.21 3.66
CA MET A 1 18.81 35.45 3.02
C MET A 1 17.61 35.59 3.94
N ASN A 2 16.45 36.04 3.46
CA ASN A 2 15.25 36.14 4.29
C ASN A 2 14.67 34.73 4.48
N THR A 3 14.27 34.42 5.71
CA THR A 3 13.50 33.20 5.99
C THR A 3 12.13 33.33 5.35
N PRO A 4 11.65 32.31 4.58
CA PRO A 4 10.34 32.38 3.98
C PRO A 4 9.23 32.45 5.03
N THR A 5 8.16 33.16 4.73
CA THR A 5 6.97 33.25 5.59
C THR A 5 6.16 31.94 5.52
N ASP A 6 5.28 31.70 6.50
CA ASP A 6 4.38 30.55 6.50
C ASP A 6 3.44 30.53 5.26
N GLU A 7 3.05 31.70 4.76
CA GLU A 7 2.24 31.84 3.54
C GLU A 7 3.02 31.41 2.29
N GLU A 8 4.29 31.82 2.16
CA GLU A 8 5.17 31.40 1.06
C GLU A 8 5.44 29.91 1.09
N ILE A 9 5.65 29.33 2.29
CA ILE A 9 5.80 27.88 2.47
C ILE A 9 4.51 27.15 2.06
N GLY A 10 3.36 27.63 2.51
CA GLY A 10 2.05 27.05 2.17
C GLY A 10 1.78 27.08 0.66
N ALA A 11 2.06 28.18 0.00
CA ALA A 11 1.91 28.32 -1.46
C ALA A 11 2.85 27.36 -2.21
N TYR A 12 4.10 27.23 -1.77
CA TYR A 12 5.06 26.30 -2.35
C TYR A 12 4.60 24.83 -2.22
N ILE A 13 4.13 24.43 -1.03
CA ILE A 13 3.63 23.06 -0.78
C ILE A 13 2.42 22.76 -1.68
N ALA A 14 1.49 23.71 -1.80
CA ALA A 14 0.32 23.56 -2.67
C ALA A 14 0.72 23.39 -4.14
N ALA A 15 1.63 24.26 -4.64
CA ALA A 15 2.12 24.17 -6.01
C ALA A 15 2.90 22.88 -6.28
N ALA A 16 3.76 22.46 -5.37
CA ALA A 16 4.51 21.20 -5.48
C ALA A 16 3.57 19.98 -5.46
N GLY A 17 2.54 20.03 -4.62
CA GLY A 17 1.50 18.99 -4.57
C GLY A 17 0.75 18.87 -5.90
N GLN A 18 0.44 20.00 -6.55
CA GLN A 18 -0.19 20.01 -7.87
C GLN A 18 0.74 19.47 -8.96
N ALA A 19 1.98 19.93 -8.99
CA ALA A 19 2.97 19.48 -9.96
C ALA A 19 3.30 17.98 -9.87
N ALA A 20 3.18 17.39 -8.68
CA ALA A 20 3.38 15.94 -8.49
C ALA A 20 2.35 15.07 -9.24
N TRP A 21 1.19 15.63 -9.63
CA TRP A 21 0.18 14.93 -10.44
C TRP A 21 0.43 15.06 -11.95
N GLU A 22 1.35 15.92 -12.35
CA GLU A 22 1.71 16.11 -13.75
C GLU A 22 2.82 15.13 -14.12
N VAL A 23 2.43 14.00 -14.70
CA VAL A 23 3.38 12.99 -15.19
C VAL A 23 3.81 13.41 -16.61
N PRO A 24 5.11 13.70 -16.85
CA PRO A 24 5.59 14.01 -18.19
C PRO A 24 5.22 12.92 -19.19
N ASP A 25 4.83 13.33 -20.39
CA ASP A 25 4.49 12.45 -21.53
C ASP A 25 3.23 11.57 -21.32
N LEU A 26 2.50 11.75 -20.21
CA LEU A 26 1.23 11.06 -20.01
C LEU A 26 0.09 11.86 -20.68
N PRO A 27 -0.64 11.26 -21.66
CA PRO A 27 -1.81 11.92 -22.25
C PRO A 27 -2.87 12.28 -21.20
N GLN A 28 -3.48 13.44 -21.31
CA GLN A 28 -4.47 13.93 -20.32
C GLN A 28 -5.75 13.08 -20.27
N ASP A 29 -6.05 12.35 -21.34
CA ASP A 29 -7.18 11.44 -21.48
C ASP A 29 -6.86 9.98 -21.12
N THR A 30 -5.68 9.73 -20.53
CA THR A 30 -5.29 8.40 -20.06
C THR A 30 -6.32 7.86 -19.06
N PRO A 31 -6.93 6.68 -19.32
CA PRO A 31 -7.93 6.10 -18.44
C PRO A 31 -7.36 5.83 -17.04
N ARG A 32 -8.11 6.21 -16.01
CA ARG A 32 -7.77 5.90 -14.61
C ARG A 32 -8.36 4.58 -14.20
N ARG A 33 -7.59 3.78 -13.46
CA ARG A 33 -8.10 2.56 -12.83
C ARG A 33 -8.73 2.90 -11.50
N GLU A 34 -9.93 2.42 -11.25
CA GLU A 34 -10.59 2.54 -9.95
C GLU A 34 -10.00 1.51 -8.99
N VAL A 35 -9.64 1.94 -7.78
CA VAL A 35 -9.17 1.08 -6.69
C VAL A 35 -10.19 1.13 -5.57
N LYS A 36 -10.75 -0.01 -5.19
CA LYS A 36 -11.71 -0.16 -4.07
C LYS A 36 -11.18 -1.07 -2.98
N THR A 37 -10.49 -2.15 -3.38
CA THR A 37 -9.97 -3.17 -2.48
C THR A 37 -8.45 -3.27 -2.65
N VAL A 38 -7.74 -3.21 -1.53
CA VAL A 38 -6.27 -3.27 -1.50
C VAL A 38 -5.81 -4.53 -0.78
N GLY A 39 -4.90 -5.25 -1.41
CA GLY A 39 -4.20 -6.38 -0.81
C GLY A 39 -2.79 -5.99 -0.36
N ILE A 40 -2.42 -6.37 0.86
CA ILE A 40 -1.07 -6.15 1.40
C ILE A 40 -0.44 -7.50 1.69
N ILE A 41 0.77 -7.72 1.19
CA ILE A 41 1.55 -8.94 1.45
C ILE A 41 2.67 -8.62 2.45
N GLY A 42 2.57 -9.22 3.62
CA GLY A 42 3.41 -8.98 4.79
C GLY A 42 2.70 -8.13 5.85
N ALA A 43 2.46 -8.71 7.03
CA ALA A 43 1.86 -8.02 8.18
C ALA A 43 2.91 -7.40 9.13
N GLY A 44 4.14 -7.20 8.65
CA GLY A 44 5.22 -6.55 9.40
C GLY A 44 5.02 -5.04 9.56
N THR A 45 6.07 -4.35 10.04
CA THR A 45 6.03 -2.90 10.30
C THR A 45 5.61 -2.09 9.08
N MET A 46 6.21 -2.34 7.90
CA MET A 46 5.87 -1.61 6.68
C MET A 46 4.48 -1.98 6.19
N GLY A 47 4.17 -3.28 6.01
CA GLY A 47 2.87 -3.72 5.52
C GLY A 47 1.73 -3.30 6.42
N GLY A 48 1.87 -3.40 7.75
CA GLY A 48 0.88 -2.92 8.71
C GLY A 48 0.66 -1.40 8.61
N GLY A 49 1.74 -0.63 8.48
CA GLY A 49 1.68 0.84 8.31
C GLY A 49 1.01 1.25 7.00
N ILE A 50 1.35 0.60 5.89
CA ILE A 50 0.73 0.82 4.57
C ILE A 50 -0.77 0.48 4.64
N ALA A 51 -1.12 -0.68 5.20
CA ALA A 51 -2.49 -1.12 5.40
C ALA A 51 -3.32 -0.10 6.21
N MET A 52 -2.72 0.49 7.26
CA MET A 52 -3.36 1.56 8.06
C MET A 52 -3.69 2.80 7.22
N ASN A 53 -2.83 3.21 6.30
CA ASN A 53 -3.10 4.37 5.45
C ASN A 53 -4.33 4.14 4.58
N PHE A 54 -4.43 2.97 3.95
CA PHE A 54 -5.59 2.63 3.11
C PHE A 54 -6.88 2.47 3.94
N ALA A 55 -6.85 1.76 5.07
CA ALA A 55 -8.00 1.62 5.94
C ALA A 55 -8.48 2.97 6.52
N THR A 56 -7.54 3.88 6.84
CA THR A 56 -7.86 5.25 7.27
C THR A 56 -8.51 6.06 6.15
N ALA A 57 -8.11 5.85 4.90
CA ALA A 57 -8.72 6.48 3.72
C ALA A 57 -10.06 5.84 3.31
N GLY A 58 -10.51 4.77 3.99
CA GLY A 58 -11.82 4.15 3.77
C GLY A 58 -11.82 2.92 2.87
N PHE A 59 -10.64 2.43 2.45
CA PHE A 59 -10.53 1.22 1.64
C PHE A 59 -10.71 -0.05 2.46
N GLU A 60 -11.30 -1.09 1.86
CA GLU A 60 -11.20 -2.47 2.34
C GLU A 60 -9.77 -2.99 2.10
N VAL A 61 -9.17 -3.58 3.13
CA VAL A 61 -7.79 -4.04 3.12
C VAL A 61 -7.71 -5.52 3.45
N LYS A 62 -7.25 -6.32 2.52
CA LYS A 62 -6.85 -7.71 2.77
C LYS A 62 -5.36 -7.75 3.08
N ILE A 63 -4.98 -8.41 4.17
CA ILE A 63 -3.59 -8.52 4.59
C ILE A 63 -3.19 -9.98 4.72
N VAL A 64 -2.10 -10.35 4.05
CA VAL A 64 -1.56 -11.72 4.02
C VAL A 64 -0.27 -11.78 4.81
N ASP A 65 -0.11 -12.83 5.61
CA ASP A 65 1.18 -13.21 6.19
C ASP A 65 1.39 -14.73 6.05
N THR A 66 2.62 -15.17 6.23
CA THR A 66 2.99 -16.59 6.09
C THR A 66 2.55 -17.45 7.26
N SER A 67 2.14 -16.86 8.39
CA SER A 67 1.68 -17.56 9.59
C SER A 67 0.59 -16.80 10.32
N GLN A 68 -0.31 -17.53 10.97
CA GLN A 68 -1.37 -16.94 11.80
C GLN A 68 -0.78 -16.08 12.93
N GLU A 69 0.30 -16.54 13.55
CA GLU A 69 0.98 -15.78 14.61
C GLU A 69 1.54 -14.43 14.09
N GLY A 70 2.14 -14.44 12.89
CA GLY A 70 2.64 -13.24 12.24
C GLY A 70 1.52 -12.25 11.94
N LEU A 71 0.43 -12.75 11.36
CA LEU A 71 -0.76 -12.00 11.04
C LEU A 71 -1.40 -11.37 12.29
N ASP A 72 -1.65 -12.17 13.32
CA ASP A 72 -2.28 -11.73 14.57
C ASP A 72 -1.43 -10.67 15.27
N ARG A 73 -0.11 -10.87 15.33
CA ARG A 73 0.83 -9.88 15.86
C ARG A 73 0.81 -8.57 15.06
N GLY A 74 0.81 -8.65 13.73
CA GLY A 74 0.72 -7.47 12.86
C GLY A 74 -0.57 -6.68 13.09
N LEU A 75 -1.72 -7.35 13.09
CA LEU A 75 -3.02 -6.73 13.34
C LEU A 75 -3.13 -6.14 14.77
N ALA A 76 -2.53 -6.79 15.77
CA ALA A 76 -2.46 -6.25 17.14
C ALA A 76 -1.64 -4.95 17.19
N VAL A 77 -0.53 -4.86 16.45
CA VAL A 77 0.28 -3.62 16.34
C VAL A 77 -0.53 -2.51 15.67
N VAL A 78 -1.25 -2.81 14.58
CA VAL A 78 -2.14 -1.86 13.89
C VAL A 78 -3.20 -1.32 14.85
N ARG A 79 -3.92 -2.20 15.55
CA ARG A 79 -4.91 -1.82 16.55
C ARG A 79 -4.32 -0.93 17.64
N GLY A 80 -3.15 -1.30 18.17
CA GLY A 80 -2.43 -0.51 19.18
C GLY A 80 -2.03 0.88 18.69
N ASN A 81 -1.69 1.03 17.39
CA ASN A 81 -1.38 2.32 16.78
C ASN A 81 -2.62 3.22 16.68
N TYR A 82 -3.75 2.66 16.26
CA TYR A 82 -5.02 3.37 16.24
C TYR A 82 -5.46 3.77 17.64
N GLN A 83 -5.38 2.85 18.61
CA GLN A 83 -5.75 3.14 20.00
C GLN A 83 -4.92 4.29 20.55
N ARG A 84 -3.58 4.24 20.42
CA ARG A 84 -2.72 5.35 20.87
C ARG A 84 -3.03 6.69 20.20
N SER A 85 -3.50 6.67 18.97
CA SER A 85 -3.90 7.90 18.27
C SER A 85 -5.23 8.44 18.79
N SER A 86 -6.19 7.57 19.08
CA SER A 86 -7.46 7.92 19.73
C SER A 86 -7.26 8.44 21.15
N ASP A 87 -6.42 7.78 21.95
CA ASP A 87 -6.06 8.22 23.33
C ASP A 87 -5.45 9.62 23.36
N LYS A 88 -4.78 10.02 22.26
CA LYS A 88 -4.24 11.38 22.06
C LYS A 88 -5.27 12.37 21.50
N GLY A 89 -6.53 11.96 21.36
CA GLY A 89 -7.61 12.81 20.86
C GLY A 89 -7.57 13.14 19.37
N ARG A 90 -6.82 12.38 18.55
CA ARG A 90 -6.72 12.63 17.11
C ARG A 90 -8.00 12.28 16.37
N PHE A 91 -8.77 11.32 16.88
CA PHE A 91 -10.09 10.90 16.42
C PHE A 91 -10.82 10.14 17.55
N PRO A 92 -12.16 10.00 17.51
CA PRO A 92 -12.94 9.37 18.57
C PRO A 92 -12.72 7.85 18.61
N GLN A 93 -13.05 7.23 19.77
CA GLN A 93 -12.81 5.81 20.04
C GLN A 93 -13.53 4.85 19.07
N ASP A 94 -14.73 5.18 18.64
CA ASP A 94 -15.51 4.39 17.67
C ASP A 94 -14.83 4.27 16.29
N GLU A 95 -14.02 5.25 15.92
CA GLU A 95 -13.20 5.19 14.71
C GLU A 95 -12.14 4.08 14.76
N VAL A 96 -11.66 3.67 15.93
CA VAL A 96 -10.72 2.55 16.06
C VAL A 96 -11.37 1.26 15.54
N GLU A 97 -12.60 0.98 15.98
CA GLU A 97 -13.32 -0.22 15.55
C GLU A 97 -13.76 -0.12 14.08
N ALA A 98 -14.21 1.06 13.64
CA ALA A 98 -14.57 1.29 12.25
C ALA A 98 -13.40 1.05 11.28
N ARG A 99 -12.19 1.50 11.66
CA ARG A 99 -10.99 1.29 10.85
C ARG A 99 -10.51 -0.15 10.90
N MET A 100 -10.52 -0.77 12.09
CA MET A 100 -10.15 -2.18 12.23
C MET A 100 -11.12 -3.12 11.50
N GLY A 101 -12.40 -2.75 11.40
CA GLY A 101 -13.39 -3.51 10.65
C GLY A 101 -13.13 -3.63 9.14
N ARG A 102 -12.25 -2.78 8.60
CA ARG A 102 -11.83 -2.84 7.19
C ARG A 102 -10.68 -3.82 6.92
N PHE A 103 -10.10 -4.42 7.96
CA PHE A 103 -9.01 -5.37 7.79
C PHE A 103 -9.53 -6.82 7.70
N HIS A 104 -9.09 -7.52 6.67
CA HIS A 104 -9.40 -8.93 6.43
C HIS A 104 -8.08 -9.70 6.35
N GLY A 105 -7.72 -10.39 7.44
CA GLY A 105 -6.51 -11.19 7.51
C GLY A 105 -6.67 -12.53 6.82
N THR A 106 -5.66 -12.98 6.08
CA THR A 106 -5.60 -14.30 5.44
C THR A 106 -4.17 -14.84 5.38
N LEU A 107 -4.02 -16.14 5.14
CA LEU A 107 -2.74 -16.82 4.97
C LEU A 107 -2.47 -17.23 3.52
N ALA A 108 -3.42 -16.97 2.61
CA ALA A 108 -3.32 -17.39 1.23
C ALA A 108 -3.33 -16.18 0.27
N ILE A 109 -2.34 -16.10 -0.61
CA ILE A 109 -2.28 -15.09 -1.68
C ILE A 109 -3.50 -15.19 -2.60
N ALA A 110 -4.05 -16.39 -2.80
CA ALA A 110 -5.24 -16.61 -3.61
C ALA A 110 -6.47 -15.83 -3.14
N ASP A 111 -6.57 -15.52 -1.84
CA ASP A 111 -7.68 -14.71 -1.29
C ASP A 111 -7.62 -13.23 -1.71
N LEU A 112 -6.52 -12.81 -2.33
CA LEU A 112 -6.34 -11.47 -2.87
C LEU A 112 -6.87 -11.32 -4.32
N ALA A 113 -7.35 -12.39 -4.94
CA ALA A 113 -7.67 -12.45 -6.38
C ALA A 113 -8.63 -11.36 -6.87
N ASP A 114 -9.50 -10.85 -6.01
CA ASP A 114 -10.48 -9.79 -6.30
C ASP A 114 -9.99 -8.36 -5.97
N CYS A 115 -8.78 -8.21 -5.40
CA CYS A 115 -8.20 -6.91 -5.12
C CYS A 115 -7.87 -6.13 -6.41
N ASP A 116 -7.96 -4.80 -6.33
CA ASP A 116 -7.64 -3.89 -7.43
C ASP A 116 -6.17 -3.47 -7.42
N LEU A 117 -5.58 -3.40 -6.23
CA LEU A 117 -4.19 -3.04 -5.99
C LEU A 117 -3.60 -4.01 -4.98
N ILE A 118 -2.43 -4.55 -5.30
CA ILE A 118 -1.61 -5.31 -4.36
C ILE A 118 -0.35 -4.51 -4.04
N ILE A 119 0.05 -4.47 -2.76
CA ILE A 119 1.35 -3.91 -2.35
C ILE A 119 2.11 -4.99 -1.59
N GLU A 120 3.19 -5.44 -2.18
CA GLU A 120 4.12 -6.37 -1.55
C GLU A 120 5.09 -5.60 -0.64
N ALA A 121 5.14 -5.96 0.63
CA ALA A 121 5.95 -5.36 1.69
C ALA A 121 6.64 -6.41 2.57
N VAL A 122 7.19 -7.45 1.94
CA VAL A 122 7.98 -8.49 2.60
C VAL A 122 9.48 -8.13 2.63
N PHE A 123 10.32 -9.07 3.10
CA PHE A 123 11.77 -8.87 3.16
C PHE A 123 12.37 -8.53 1.79
N GLU A 124 13.41 -7.67 1.82
CA GLU A 124 14.14 -7.18 0.64
C GLU A 124 15.02 -8.30 0.05
N ASN A 125 14.38 -9.22 -0.65
CA ASN A 125 15.00 -10.38 -1.28
C ASN A 125 14.38 -10.65 -2.64
N MET A 126 15.19 -10.60 -3.72
CA MET A 126 14.72 -10.73 -5.09
C MET A 126 14.05 -12.08 -5.36
N ASP A 127 14.61 -13.18 -4.88
CA ASP A 127 14.05 -14.52 -5.14
C ASP A 127 12.68 -14.69 -4.46
N LEU A 128 12.49 -14.08 -3.27
CA LEU A 128 11.20 -14.06 -2.60
C LEU A 128 10.18 -13.25 -3.41
N LYS A 129 10.58 -12.07 -3.89
CA LYS A 129 9.69 -11.21 -4.70
C LYS A 129 9.34 -11.87 -6.03
N ARG A 130 10.29 -12.51 -6.71
CA ARG A 130 10.02 -13.31 -7.93
C ARG A 130 8.95 -14.37 -7.69
N LYS A 131 9.03 -15.11 -6.59
CA LYS A 131 8.03 -16.11 -6.21
C LYS A 131 6.65 -15.49 -6.01
N ILE A 132 6.57 -14.41 -5.23
CA ILE A 132 5.32 -13.73 -4.93
C ILE A 132 4.68 -13.18 -6.22
N PHE A 133 5.46 -12.49 -7.07
CA PHE A 133 4.92 -11.89 -8.29
C PHE A 133 4.52 -12.94 -9.33
N THR A 134 5.19 -14.07 -9.39
CA THR A 134 4.76 -15.23 -10.20
C THR A 134 3.42 -15.79 -9.71
N GLU A 135 3.23 -15.89 -8.40
CA GLU A 135 1.98 -16.37 -7.81
C GLU A 135 0.85 -15.35 -8.01
N LEU A 136 1.13 -14.06 -7.82
CA LEU A 136 0.18 -12.98 -8.07
C LEU A 136 -0.28 -12.95 -9.54
N ASP A 137 0.63 -13.13 -10.49
CA ASP A 137 0.28 -13.19 -11.92
C ASP A 137 -0.73 -14.31 -12.24
N ALA A 138 -0.63 -15.42 -11.52
CA ALA A 138 -1.52 -16.57 -11.72
C ALA A 138 -2.91 -16.39 -11.10
N VAL A 139 -3.05 -15.61 -10.01
CA VAL A 139 -4.30 -15.53 -9.24
C VAL A 139 -5.06 -14.22 -9.41
N MET A 140 -4.36 -13.12 -9.73
CA MET A 140 -4.98 -11.81 -9.76
C MET A 140 -5.87 -11.60 -10.99
N LYS A 141 -6.99 -10.91 -10.79
CA LYS A 141 -7.88 -10.50 -11.89
C LYS A 141 -7.15 -9.62 -12.91
N PRO A 142 -7.58 -9.60 -14.18
CA PRO A 142 -7.07 -8.68 -15.19
C PRO A 142 -7.22 -7.21 -14.75
N GLY A 143 -6.20 -6.40 -15.01
CA GLY A 143 -6.20 -4.98 -14.68
C GLY A 143 -5.90 -4.64 -13.22
N ALA A 144 -5.66 -5.62 -12.34
CA ALA A 144 -5.15 -5.37 -11.01
C ALA A 144 -3.72 -4.79 -11.08
N ILE A 145 -3.44 -3.80 -10.25
CA ILE A 145 -2.11 -3.18 -10.13
C ILE A 145 -1.30 -3.98 -9.12
N LEU A 146 -0.08 -4.38 -9.50
CA LEU A 146 0.85 -5.12 -8.65
C LEU A 146 2.00 -4.21 -8.26
N ALA A 147 2.07 -3.81 -7.00
CA ALA A 147 3.09 -2.92 -6.50
C ALA A 147 4.07 -3.62 -5.56
N THR A 148 5.33 -3.21 -5.61
CA THR A 148 6.35 -3.60 -4.62
C THR A 148 6.81 -2.38 -3.83
N ASN A 149 7.01 -2.56 -2.52
CA ASN A 149 7.56 -1.53 -1.63
C ASN A 149 9.10 -1.61 -1.54
N THR A 150 9.76 -2.21 -2.51
CA THR A 150 11.23 -2.27 -2.54
C THR A 150 11.83 -0.88 -2.52
N SER A 151 12.96 -0.73 -1.82
CA SER A 151 13.76 0.50 -1.80
C SER A 151 14.96 0.47 -2.75
N ALA A 152 15.36 -0.71 -3.23
CA ALA A 152 16.63 -0.85 -3.94
C ALA A 152 16.65 -1.93 -5.04
N LEU A 153 15.69 -2.85 -5.06
CA LEU A 153 15.67 -3.92 -6.06
C LEU A 153 15.12 -3.39 -7.40
N ASP A 154 15.58 -4.01 -8.48
CA ASP A 154 15.13 -3.69 -9.83
C ASP A 154 13.66 -4.10 -10.05
N ILE A 155 12.82 -3.11 -10.27
CA ILE A 155 11.37 -3.29 -10.46
C ILE A 155 11.09 -3.93 -11.82
N ASP A 156 11.86 -3.63 -12.85
CA ASP A 156 11.71 -4.23 -14.18
C ASP A 156 11.99 -5.73 -14.12
N GLU A 157 12.97 -6.15 -13.31
CA GLU A 157 13.25 -7.57 -13.08
C GLU A 157 12.10 -8.26 -12.35
N ILE A 158 11.45 -7.59 -11.39
CA ILE A 158 10.25 -8.10 -10.72
C ILE A 158 9.08 -8.18 -11.70
N ALA A 159 8.86 -7.15 -12.51
CA ALA A 159 7.80 -7.08 -13.50
C ALA A 159 7.92 -8.20 -14.56
N ALA A 160 9.15 -8.54 -14.97
CA ALA A 160 9.44 -9.61 -15.92
C ALA A 160 9.03 -11.01 -15.42
N MET A 161 8.71 -11.18 -14.13
CA MET A 161 8.15 -12.43 -13.58
C MET A 161 6.66 -12.60 -13.89
N THR A 162 6.01 -11.55 -14.39
CA THR A 162 4.58 -11.56 -14.72
C THR A 162 4.35 -11.53 -16.23
N LYS A 163 3.16 -11.90 -16.67
CA LYS A 163 2.70 -11.76 -18.06
C LYS A 163 2.06 -10.40 -18.33
N ARG A 164 2.10 -9.52 -17.34
CA ARG A 164 1.53 -8.16 -17.33
C ARG A 164 2.49 -7.14 -16.75
N PRO A 165 3.73 -7.03 -17.28
CA PRO A 165 4.73 -6.11 -16.72
C PRO A 165 4.24 -4.65 -16.67
N GLU A 166 3.33 -4.25 -17.56
CA GLU A 166 2.68 -2.94 -17.61
C GLU A 166 1.75 -2.66 -16.40
N ASP A 167 1.36 -3.67 -15.65
CA ASP A 167 0.56 -3.58 -14.43
C ASP A 167 1.43 -3.56 -13.16
N VAL A 168 2.75 -3.65 -13.28
CA VAL A 168 3.68 -3.68 -12.15
C VAL A 168 4.30 -2.30 -11.93
N ILE A 169 4.34 -1.86 -10.66
CA ILE A 169 4.86 -0.53 -10.28
C ILE A 169 5.61 -0.59 -8.94
N GLY A 170 6.56 0.32 -8.74
CA GLY A 170 7.14 0.59 -7.42
C GLY A 170 6.28 1.59 -6.64
N LEU A 171 5.91 1.27 -5.40
CA LEU A 171 5.27 2.17 -4.45
C LEU A 171 6.05 2.14 -3.13
N HIS A 172 7.08 3.00 -3.03
CA HIS A 172 7.96 3.03 -1.88
C HIS A 172 7.41 3.95 -0.77
N PHE A 173 6.93 3.34 0.31
CA PHE A 173 6.50 4.03 1.52
C PHE A 173 7.66 4.14 2.51
N PHE A 174 7.70 5.25 3.22
CA PHE A 174 8.68 5.49 4.26
C PHE A 174 8.09 5.24 5.66
N SER A 175 8.90 4.67 6.54
CA SER A 175 8.53 4.45 7.94
C SER A 175 8.82 5.70 8.80
#